data_7cd357c32a5002fa6d39d02139a9c102
#
_entry.id   7cd357c32a5002fa6d39d02139a9c102
#
_cell.length_a   1.000
_cell.length_b   1.000
_cell.length_c   1.000
_cell.angle_alpha   90.00
_cell.angle_beta   90.00
_cell.angle_gamma   90.00
#
_symmetry.space_group_name_H-M   'P 1'
#
loop_
_entity.id
_entity.type
_entity.pdbx_description
1 polymer ?
#
loop_
_entity_poly.entity_id
_entity_poly.type
_entity_poly.pdbx_seq_one_letter_code
_entity_poly.pdbx_strand_id
1 'polypeptide(L)'
;MEGAGDDPRGVALCGAVARLRRELALLPAELPDRTAADDELAALHAMVSAGNPDVGRLRRSLLLITGAVGSVSALAPALTDVRELIGLYAGLPRRY
;
A
#
# COMPACT_ATOMS: atom_id res chain seq x y z
N MET A 1 13.18 2.36 21.92
CA MET A 1 13.17 1.84 21.42
C MET A 1 13.09 1.99 20.19
N GLU A 2 13.30 1.90 19.51
CA GLU A 2 13.20 2.10 18.46
C GLU A 2 12.78 1.20 17.77
N GLY A 3 12.09 0.93 17.53
CA GLY A 3 11.57 -0.03 16.77
C GLY A 3 11.32 0.34 15.42
N ALA A 4 11.08 -0.65 14.64
CA ALA A 4 10.80 -0.47 13.25
C ALA A 4 9.59 0.40 13.02
N GLY A 5 8.63 0.33 13.92
CA GLY A 5 7.42 1.11 13.77
C GLY A 5 7.61 2.61 13.93
N ASP A 6 8.81 3.01 14.38
CA ASP A 6 9.09 4.43 14.58
C ASP A 6 9.54 5.15 13.31
N ASP A 7 9.81 4.43 12.24
CA ASP A 7 10.20 5.06 10.99
C ASP A 7 9.01 5.85 10.43
N PRO A 8 9.14 7.18 10.27
CA PRO A 8 8.03 7.98 9.77
C PRO A 8 7.47 7.49 8.43
N ARG A 9 8.35 6.98 7.55
CA ARG A 9 7.89 6.45 6.27
C ARG A 9 7.00 5.24 6.48
N GLY A 10 7.38 4.39 7.44
CA GLY A 10 6.60 3.20 7.74
C GLY A 10 5.25 3.54 8.35
N VAL A 11 5.24 4.50 9.27
CA VAL A 11 4.02 4.94 9.90
C VAL A 11 3.06 5.50 8.84
N ALA A 12 3.58 6.36 7.97
CA ALA A 12 2.76 6.97 6.93
C ALA A 12 2.22 5.92 5.97
N LEU A 13 3.07 4.98 5.55
CA LEU A 13 2.65 3.96 4.59
C LEU A 13 1.62 3.03 5.21
N CYS A 14 1.81 2.64 6.47
CA CYS A 14 0.82 1.80 7.15
C CYS A 14 -0.52 2.52 7.26
N GLY A 15 -0.50 3.84 7.51
CA GLY A 15 -1.73 4.61 7.55
C GLY A 15 -2.44 4.64 6.21
N ALA A 16 -1.67 4.82 5.12
CA ALA A 16 -2.24 4.85 3.78
C ALA A 16 -2.81 3.49 3.41
N VAL A 17 -2.10 2.42 3.76
CA VAL A 17 -2.57 1.06 3.50
C VAL A 17 -3.88 0.80 4.26
N ALA A 18 -3.93 1.22 5.53
CA ALA A 18 -5.14 1.02 6.33
C ALA A 18 -6.32 1.77 5.73
N ARG A 19 -6.07 2.99 5.24
CA ARG A 19 -7.14 3.76 4.60
C ARG A 19 -7.64 3.05 3.35
N LEU A 20 -6.74 2.57 2.52
CA LEU A 20 -7.13 1.89 1.29
C LEU A 20 -7.92 0.62 1.61
N ARG A 21 -7.51 -0.12 2.64
CA ARG A 21 -8.23 -1.31 3.04
C ARG A 21 -9.65 -0.98 3.51
N ARG A 22 -9.80 0.12 4.26
CA ARG A 22 -11.13 0.53 4.71
C ARG A 22 -12.03 0.89 3.54
N GLU A 23 -11.48 1.62 2.59
CA GLU A 23 -12.27 2.00 1.42
C GLU A 23 -12.61 0.81 0.55
N LEU A 24 -11.65 -0.12 0.44
CA LEU A 24 -11.87 -1.35 -0.30
C LEU A 24 -13.01 -2.16 0.33
N ALA A 25 -13.08 -2.17 1.66
CA ALA A 25 -14.11 -2.94 2.36
C ALA A 25 -15.51 -2.38 2.11
N LEU A 26 -15.62 -1.14 1.65
CA LEU A 26 -16.93 -0.55 1.34
C LEU A 26 -17.42 -0.93 -0.05
N LEU A 27 -16.59 -1.55 -0.86
CA LEU A 27 -16.99 -1.97 -2.20
C LEU A 27 -17.77 -3.27 -2.14
N PRO A 28 -18.57 -3.57 -3.17
CA PRO A 28 -19.32 -4.82 -3.18
C PRO A 28 -18.41 -6.04 -3.07
N ALA A 29 -18.84 -7.00 -2.28
CA ALA A 29 -18.05 -8.21 -2.06
C ALA A 29 -17.88 -9.01 -3.34
N GLU A 30 -18.72 -8.78 -4.32
CA GLU A 30 -18.67 -9.51 -5.59
C GLU A 30 -17.51 -9.08 -6.50
N LEU A 31 -16.84 -7.97 -6.18
CA LEU A 31 -15.71 -7.58 -7.02
C LEU A 31 -14.67 -8.67 -7.00
N PRO A 32 -14.32 -9.23 -8.17
CA PRO A 32 -13.50 -10.44 -8.21
C PRO A 32 -12.14 -10.29 -7.53
N ASP A 33 -11.53 -9.11 -7.67
CA ASP A 33 -10.17 -8.94 -7.17
C ASP A 33 -10.10 -8.29 -5.80
N ARG A 34 -11.25 -8.09 -5.16
CA ARG A 34 -11.28 -7.40 -3.88
C ARG A 34 -10.50 -8.13 -2.81
N THR A 35 -10.73 -9.44 -2.70
CA THR A 35 -10.05 -10.24 -1.69
C THR A 35 -8.56 -10.30 -1.97
N ALA A 36 -8.19 -10.47 -3.23
CA ALA A 36 -6.77 -10.53 -3.59
C ALA A 36 -6.06 -9.21 -3.25
N ALA A 37 -6.73 -8.09 -3.52
CA ALA A 37 -6.15 -6.79 -3.20
C ALA A 37 -6.01 -6.61 -1.69
N ASP A 38 -7.03 -7.00 -0.93
CA ASP A 38 -6.95 -6.86 0.53
C ASP A 38 -5.87 -7.74 1.12
N ASP A 39 -5.73 -8.96 0.61
CA ASP A 39 -4.68 -9.87 1.07
C ASP A 39 -3.31 -9.26 0.80
N GLU A 40 -3.13 -8.66 -0.36
CA GLU A 40 -1.86 -8.06 -0.71
C GLU A 40 -1.57 -6.84 0.15
N LEU A 41 -2.60 -6.05 0.45
CA LEU A 41 -2.45 -4.90 1.34
C LEU A 41 -2.10 -5.33 2.75
N ALA A 42 -2.69 -6.44 3.22
CA ALA A 42 -2.35 -6.97 4.53
C ALA A 42 -0.89 -7.42 4.57
N ALA A 43 -0.42 -8.06 3.51
CA ALA A 43 0.98 -8.49 3.43
C ALA A 43 1.91 -7.29 3.40
N LEU A 44 1.53 -6.25 2.67
CA LEU A 44 2.31 -5.02 2.61
C LEU A 44 2.42 -4.38 3.98
N HIS A 45 1.31 -4.29 4.69
CA HIS A 45 1.29 -3.74 6.03
C HIS A 45 2.22 -4.52 6.96
N ALA A 46 2.14 -5.84 6.91
CA ALA A 46 2.99 -6.68 7.75
C ALA A 46 4.47 -6.49 7.44
N MET A 47 4.80 -6.38 6.17
CA MET A 47 6.17 -6.21 5.73
C MET A 47 6.74 -4.89 6.24
N VAL A 48 5.97 -3.82 6.12
CA VAL A 48 6.40 -2.50 6.55
C VAL A 48 6.50 -2.44 8.07
N SER A 49 5.55 -3.05 8.77
CA SER A 49 5.54 -3.05 10.22
C SER A 49 6.73 -3.82 10.80
N ALA A 50 7.23 -4.81 10.08
CA ALA A 50 8.38 -5.57 10.55
C ALA A 50 9.69 -4.78 10.45
N GLY A 51 9.69 -3.70 9.67
CA GLY A 51 10.87 -2.88 9.50
C GLY A 51 11.72 -3.33 8.32
N ASN A 52 12.51 -2.42 7.79
CA ASN A 52 13.39 -2.71 6.66
C ASN A 52 12.71 -3.46 5.54
N PRO A 53 11.60 -2.95 5.01
CA PRO A 53 10.93 -3.65 3.92
C PRO A 53 11.78 -3.66 2.68
N ASP A 54 11.73 -4.78 1.95
CA ASP A 54 12.44 -4.91 0.69
C ASP A 54 11.71 -4.10 -0.37
N VAL A 55 12.38 -3.13 -0.96
CA VAL A 55 11.78 -2.23 -1.94
C VAL A 55 11.22 -3.00 -3.14
N GLY A 56 11.94 -4.03 -3.59
CA GLY A 56 11.44 -4.84 -4.69
C GLY A 56 10.10 -5.49 -4.38
N ARG A 57 9.93 -5.95 -3.15
CA ARG A 57 8.67 -6.54 -2.73
C ARG A 57 7.57 -5.50 -2.60
N LEU A 58 7.92 -4.30 -2.11
CA LEU A 58 6.94 -3.22 -2.04
C LEU A 58 6.41 -2.88 -3.43
N ARG A 59 7.31 -2.80 -4.40
CA ARG A 59 6.92 -2.48 -5.76
C ARG A 59 6.08 -3.57 -6.38
N ARG A 60 6.41 -4.81 -6.12
CA ARG A 60 5.62 -5.93 -6.63
C ARG A 60 4.22 -5.90 -6.02
N SER A 61 4.11 -5.65 -4.72
CA SER A 61 2.81 -5.54 -4.08
C SER A 61 2.00 -4.42 -4.70
N LEU A 62 2.63 -3.29 -4.96
CA LEU A 62 1.93 -2.17 -5.59
C LEU A 62 1.40 -2.54 -6.97
N LEU A 63 2.19 -3.25 -7.76
CA LEU A 63 1.74 -3.66 -9.08
C LEU A 63 0.55 -4.60 -9.00
N LEU A 64 0.57 -5.53 -8.05
CA LEU A 64 -0.54 -6.45 -7.87
C LEU A 64 -1.81 -5.72 -7.44
N ILE A 65 -1.67 -4.79 -6.50
CA ILE A 65 -2.81 -4.01 -6.03
C ILE A 65 -3.36 -3.16 -7.16
N THR A 66 -2.48 -2.50 -7.91
CA THR A 66 -2.90 -1.65 -9.02
C THR A 66 -3.61 -2.48 -10.09
N GLY A 67 -3.10 -3.68 -10.37
CA GLY A 67 -3.76 -4.56 -11.33
C GLY A 67 -5.13 -4.99 -10.87
N ALA A 68 -5.30 -5.18 -9.56
CA ALA A 68 -6.57 -5.66 -9.04
C ALA A 68 -7.62 -4.55 -8.95
N VAL A 69 -7.23 -3.34 -8.53
CA VAL A 69 -8.22 -2.31 -8.24
C VAL A 69 -7.91 -0.95 -8.87
N GLY A 70 -6.91 -0.89 -9.72
CA GLY A 70 -6.49 0.40 -10.29
C GLY A 70 -7.54 1.07 -11.14
N SER A 71 -8.51 0.30 -11.67
CA SER A 71 -9.56 0.88 -12.49
C SER A 71 -10.75 1.38 -11.67
N VAL A 72 -10.72 1.18 -10.36
CA VAL A 72 -11.83 1.62 -9.52
C VAL A 72 -11.59 3.07 -9.11
N SER A 73 -12.32 3.99 -9.73
CA SER A 73 -12.10 5.42 -9.54
C SER A 73 -12.19 5.85 -8.09
N ALA A 74 -13.10 5.25 -7.35
CA ALA A 74 -13.30 5.63 -5.96
C ALA A 74 -12.07 5.39 -5.10
N LEU A 75 -11.21 4.47 -5.51
CA LEU A 75 -10.00 4.13 -4.75
C LEU A 75 -8.77 4.91 -5.21
N ALA A 76 -8.90 5.69 -6.28
CA ALA A 76 -7.73 6.34 -6.88
C ALA A 76 -6.95 7.21 -5.90
N PRO A 77 -7.59 8.07 -5.08
CA PRO A 77 -6.81 8.91 -4.17
C PRO A 77 -6.03 8.08 -3.14
N ALA A 78 -6.67 7.07 -2.56
CA ALA A 78 -6.00 6.25 -1.56
C ALA A 78 -4.86 5.43 -2.18
N LEU A 79 -5.08 4.94 -3.40
CA LEU A 79 -4.05 4.18 -4.11
C LEU A 79 -2.86 5.08 -4.45
N THR A 80 -3.13 6.32 -4.84
CA THR A 80 -2.07 7.28 -5.15
C THR A 80 -1.20 7.52 -3.91
N ASP A 81 -1.82 7.66 -2.74
CA ASP A 81 -1.06 7.86 -1.51
C ASP A 81 -0.14 6.68 -1.25
N VAL A 82 -0.64 5.46 -1.41
CA VAL A 82 0.19 4.28 -1.21
C VAL A 82 1.36 4.29 -2.19
N ARG A 83 1.08 4.61 -3.45
CA ARG A 83 2.13 4.63 -4.48
C ARG A 83 3.23 5.63 -4.14
N GLU A 84 2.83 6.83 -3.73
CA GLU A 84 3.82 7.87 -3.44
C GLU A 84 4.66 7.50 -2.23
N LEU A 85 4.04 6.90 -1.22
CA LEU A 85 4.78 6.55 -0.02
C LEU A 85 5.73 5.39 -0.27
N ILE A 86 5.36 4.45 -1.14
CA ILE A 86 6.29 3.40 -1.54
C ILE A 86 7.47 4.01 -2.29
N GLY A 87 7.22 5.04 -3.07
CA GLY A 87 8.29 5.75 -3.77
C GLY A 87 9.33 6.33 -2.84
N LEU A 88 8.92 6.77 -1.65
CA LEU A 88 9.87 7.28 -0.68
C LEU A 88 10.84 6.21 -0.21
N TYR A 89 10.36 4.98 -0.04
CA TYR A 89 11.24 3.87 0.31
C TYR A 89 12.20 3.55 -0.83
N ALA A 90 11.74 3.71 -2.05
CA ALA A 90 12.58 3.41 -3.20
C ALA A 90 13.67 4.46 -3.40
N GLY A 91 13.54 5.61 -2.72
CA GLY A 91 14.52 6.66 -2.88
C GLY A 91 14.50 7.28 -4.26
N LEU A 92 13.38 7.17 -4.97
CA LEU A 92 13.31 7.71 -6.31
C LEU A 92 13.27 9.23 -6.27
N PRO A 93 14.03 9.88 -7.16
CA PRO A 93 13.99 11.34 -7.21
C PRO A 93 12.60 11.79 -7.61
N ARG A 94 12.20 12.90 -7.03
CA ARG A 94 10.97 13.44 -7.43
C ARG A 94 11.23 14.13 -8.60
N ARG A 95 11.00 14.02 -9.61
CA ARG A 95 11.29 14.67 -10.65
C ARG A 95 10.69 15.56 -10.93
N TYR A 96 10.80 16.06 -11.12
CA TYR A 96 10.20 17.10 -11.35
C TYR A 96 10.18 17.26 -12.42
#